data_3e6613d8710d043d604d4819f9929a5b
#
_entry.id   3e6613d8710d043d604d4819f9929a5b
#
_cell.length_a   1.000
_cell.length_b   1.000
_cell.length_c   1.000
_cell.angle_alpha   90.00
_cell.angle_beta   90.00
_cell.angle_gamma   90.00
#
_symmetry.space_group_name_H-M   'P 1'
#
loop_
_entity.id
_entity.type
_entity.pdbx_description
1 polymer ?
#
loop_
_entity_poly.entity_id
_entity_poly.type
_entity_poly.pdbx_seq_one_letter_code
_entity_poly.pdbx_strand_id
1 'polypeptide(L)'
;FYFNLIGTIIFMVVFYTLNAFLHFEILNMTANAWLIALVHSCFNIAATIIFLPFGDFLAKLACLTIKDKDEVQEKAEAGSVEKDIQVLDPRFLESPAFAVQCKNVAVKMADVARDGLFLSMELLESYDEDKAQRVLHYEDIVDKYEDELGTYLVKLNGKDLTKKDSQTVSMLLHVIGDFERISDHAVNI
;
A
#
# COMPACT_ATOMS: atom_id res chain seq x y z
N PHE A 1 -1.19 18.71 11.19
CA PHE A 1 -1.36 18.73 12.65
C PHE A 1 -0.01 18.82 13.37
N TYR A 2 0.92 17.89 13.18
CA TYR A 2 2.23 17.87 13.85
C TYR A 2 3.07 19.10 13.63
N PHE A 3 3.10 19.64 12.41
CA PHE A 3 3.78 20.90 12.10
C PHE A 3 3.36 22.02 13.04
N ASN A 4 2.05 22.24 13.20
CA ASN A 4 1.52 23.29 14.06
C ASN A 4 1.74 22.99 15.55
N LEU A 5 1.53 21.75 15.99
CA LEU A 5 1.67 21.38 17.40
C LEU A 5 3.13 21.50 17.86
N ILE A 6 4.07 20.89 17.14
CA ILE A 6 5.49 20.91 17.48
C ILE A 6 6.04 22.33 17.31
N GLY A 7 5.65 23.03 16.24
CA GLY A 7 6.03 24.41 16.00
C GLY A 7 5.59 25.35 17.12
N THR A 8 4.36 25.20 17.61
CA THR A 8 3.86 26.01 18.73
C THR A 8 4.64 25.75 20.02
N ILE A 9 4.92 24.49 20.35
CA ILE A 9 5.68 24.14 21.57
C ILE A 9 7.10 24.72 21.48
N ILE A 10 7.79 24.51 20.38
CA ILE A 10 9.17 25.03 20.18
C ILE A 10 9.16 26.55 20.25
N PHE A 11 8.22 27.20 19.55
CA PHE A 11 8.13 28.65 19.55
C PHE A 11 7.86 29.20 20.95
N MET A 12 6.95 28.60 21.70
CA MET A 12 6.67 29.05 23.08
C MET A 12 7.92 28.93 23.96
N VAL A 13 8.60 27.78 23.94
CA VAL A 13 9.82 27.59 24.75
C VAL A 13 10.90 28.59 24.36
N VAL A 14 11.17 28.77 23.07
CA VAL A 14 12.18 29.72 22.60
C VAL A 14 11.79 31.16 22.92
N PHE A 15 10.55 31.53 22.65
CA PHE A 15 10.07 32.91 22.87
C PHE A 15 10.11 33.29 24.35
N TYR A 16 9.60 32.45 25.26
CA TYR A 16 9.63 32.74 26.70
C TYR A 16 11.02 32.70 27.27
N THR A 17 11.90 31.83 26.78
CA THR A 17 13.30 31.80 27.19
C THR A 17 14.02 33.07 26.74
N LEU A 18 13.85 33.50 25.50
CA LEU A 18 14.42 34.77 25.00
C LEU A 18 13.83 35.98 25.75
N ASN A 19 12.54 35.97 26.04
CA ASN A 19 11.90 37.02 26.79
C ASN A 19 12.46 37.21 28.22
N ALA A 20 12.86 36.09 28.86
CA ALA A 20 13.50 36.14 30.19
C ALA A 20 14.83 36.90 30.18
N PHE A 21 15.52 36.93 29.04
CA PHE A 21 16.79 37.66 28.87
C PHE A 21 16.62 39.04 28.24
N LEU A 22 15.73 39.16 27.23
CA LEU A 22 15.63 40.36 26.37
C LEU A 22 14.47 41.27 26.77
N HIS A 23 13.57 40.83 27.65
CA HIS A 23 12.42 41.60 28.15
C HIS A 23 11.63 42.28 27.02
N PHE A 24 11.02 41.48 26.12
CA PHE A 24 10.27 42.01 24.98
C PHE A 24 9.08 42.88 25.42
N GLU A 25 9.10 44.18 25.02
CA GLU A 25 8.00 45.09 25.31
C GLU A 25 6.67 44.69 24.66
N ILE A 26 6.71 43.87 23.61
CA ILE A 26 5.53 43.37 22.89
C ILE A 26 4.52 42.65 23.82
N LEU A 27 4.98 42.03 24.92
CA LEU A 27 4.10 41.37 25.88
C LEU A 27 3.29 42.37 26.75
N ASN A 28 3.76 43.60 26.84
CA ASN A 28 3.09 44.67 27.59
C ASN A 28 2.18 45.54 26.71
N MET A 29 2.18 45.29 25.39
CA MET A 29 1.33 46.02 24.45
C MET A 29 -0.09 45.50 24.46
N THR A 30 -1.08 46.37 24.31
CA THR A 30 -2.47 45.95 24.14
C THR A 30 -2.64 45.17 22.82
N ALA A 31 -3.19 43.98 22.92
CA ALA A 31 -3.44 43.13 21.76
C ALA A 31 -4.47 43.79 20.84
N ASN A 32 -4.09 44.03 19.59
CA ASN A 32 -4.98 44.50 18.53
C ASN A 32 -4.88 43.54 17.33
N ALA A 33 -5.86 43.60 16.42
CA ALA A 33 -5.96 42.69 15.29
C ALA A 33 -4.69 42.69 14.41
N TRP A 34 -4.05 43.84 14.22
CA TRP A 34 -2.83 43.99 13.44
C TRP A 34 -1.63 43.29 14.11
N LEU A 35 -1.46 43.47 15.42
CA LEU A 35 -0.37 42.90 16.19
C LEU A 35 -0.50 41.34 16.23
N ILE A 36 -1.73 40.81 16.39
CA ILE A 36 -2.01 39.39 16.35
C ILE A 36 -1.65 38.80 14.98
N ALA A 37 -2.08 39.49 13.88
CA ALA A 37 -1.78 39.05 12.53
C ALA A 37 -0.26 39.04 12.24
N LEU A 38 0.45 40.06 12.72
CA LEU A 38 1.90 40.19 12.57
C LEU A 38 2.63 39.05 13.28
N VAL A 39 2.33 38.81 14.55
CA VAL A 39 2.93 37.74 15.34
C VAL A 39 2.64 36.39 14.72
N HIS A 40 1.40 36.14 14.27
CA HIS A 40 1.02 34.90 13.60
C HIS A 40 1.77 34.67 12.29
N SER A 41 1.93 35.74 11.47
CA SER A 41 2.69 35.64 10.22
C SER A 41 4.17 35.39 10.46
N CYS A 42 4.78 36.09 11.41
CA CYS A 42 6.18 35.85 11.79
C CYS A 42 6.40 34.43 12.31
N PHE A 43 5.48 33.92 13.13
CA PHE A 43 5.50 32.55 13.62
C PHE A 43 5.46 31.54 12.48
N ASN A 44 4.51 31.66 11.54
CA ASN A 44 4.38 30.75 10.43
C ASN A 44 5.59 30.77 9.50
N ILE A 45 6.15 31.94 9.19
CA ILE A 45 7.36 32.07 8.37
C ILE A 45 8.54 31.41 9.07
N ALA A 46 8.77 31.71 10.35
CA ALA A 46 9.85 31.12 11.13
C ALA A 46 9.70 29.59 11.26
N ALA A 47 8.50 29.11 11.55
CA ALA A 47 8.21 27.68 11.61
C ALA A 47 8.47 26.99 10.27
N THR A 48 8.05 27.58 9.16
CA THR A 48 8.28 27.04 7.82
C THR A 48 9.77 26.90 7.51
N ILE A 49 10.57 27.95 7.78
CA ILE A 49 12.02 27.95 7.56
C ILE A 49 12.70 26.86 8.42
N ILE A 50 12.30 26.71 9.68
CA ILE A 50 12.87 25.74 10.60
C ILE A 50 12.50 24.31 10.19
N PHE A 51 11.24 24.06 9.81
CA PHE A 51 10.76 22.71 9.48
C PHE A 51 10.98 22.28 8.03
N LEU A 52 11.35 23.21 7.13
CA LEU A 52 11.64 22.87 5.73
C LEU A 52 12.64 21.71 5.58
N PRO A 53 13.80 21.67 6.30
CA PRO A 53 14.73 20.57 6.22
C PRO A 53 14.25 19.28 6.93
N PHE A 54 13.21 19.35 7.73
CA PHE A 54 12.66 18.22 8.51
C PHE A 54 11.35 17.66 7.94
N GLY A 55 11.03 17.96 6.67
CA GLY A 55 9.82 17.49 6.00
C GLY A 55 9.66 15.97 6.08
N ASP A 56 10.70 15.21 5.76
CA ASP A 56 10.72 13.74 5.82
C ASP A 56 10.50 13.19 7.24
N PHE A 57 11.01 13.90 8.26
CA PHE A 57 10.78 13.52 9.65
C PHE A 57 9.33 13.71 10.06
N LEU A 58 8.71 14.83 9.66
CA LEU A 58 7.29 15.11 9.91
C LEU A 58 6.38 14.11 9.16
N ALA A 59 6.73 13.74 7.93
CA ALA A 59 6.04 12.72 7.17
C ALA A 59 6.12 11.36 7.87
N LYS A 60 7.31 10.92 8.30
CA LYS A 60 7.49 9.68 9.07
C LYS A 60 6.70 9.68 10.38
N LEU A 61 6.63 10.82 11.07
CA LEU A 61 5.86 10.96 12.30
C LEU A 61 4.35 10.85 12.05
N ALA A 62 3.88 11.41 10.93
CA ALA A 62 2.50 11.27 10.50
C ALA A 62 2.15 9.81 10.17
N CYS A 63 2.98 9.13 9.37
CA CYS A 63 2.81 7.71 9.04
C CYS A 63 2.88 6.80 10.28
N LEU A 64 3.69 7.14 11.27
CA LEU A 64 3.77 6.36 12.52
C LEU A 64 2.48 6.44 13.36
N THR A 65 1.74 7.54 13.23
CA THR A 65 0.55 7.82 14.07
C THR A 65 -0.74 7.45 13.36
N ILE A 66 -0.80 7.67 12.05
CA ILE A 66 -1.89 7.22 11.21
C ILE A 66 -1.45 5.84 10.68
N LYS A 67 -1.80 4.79 11.41
CA LYS A 67 -1.73 3.44 10.86
C LYS A 67 -2.84 3.32 9.82
N ASP A 68 -2.48 3.39 8.56
CA ASP A 68 -3.40 3.04 7.48
C ASP A 68 -3.81 1.59 7.67
N LYS A 69 -5.10 1.36 7.84
CA LYS A 69 -5.66 0.00 7.90
C LYS A 69 -5.32 -0.76 6.62
N ASP A 70 -5.17 -0.03 5.52
CA ASP A 70 -4.88 -0.57 4.20
C ASP A 70 -3.44 -1.09 4.09
N GLU A 71 -2.41 -0.39 4.61
CA GLU A 71 -1.03 -0.93 4.65
C GLU A 71 -0.90 -2.21 5.49
N VAL A 72 -1.73 -2.39 6.52
CA VAL A 72 -1.71 -3.61 7.33
C VAL A 72 -2.40 -4.76 6.58
N GLN A 73 -3.44 -4.47 5.82
CA GLN A 73 -4.11 -5.43 4.95
C GLN A 73 -3.22 -5.80 3.76
N GLU A 74 -2.64 -4.84 3.04
CA GLU A 74 -1.69 -5.09 1.96
C GLU A 74 -0.51 -5.96 2.39
N LYS A 75 0.12 -5.68 3.54
CA LYS A 75 1.20 -6.50 4.06
C LYS A 75 0.76 -7.90 4.49
N ALA A 76 -0.48 -8.04 4.95
CA ALA A 76 -1.06 -9.34 5.30
C ALA A 76 -1.41 -10.14 4.03
N GLU A 77 -1.94 -9.50 3.00
CA GLU A 77 -2.26 -10.10 1.71
C GLU A 77 -0.99 -10.50 0.96
N ALA A 78 0.01 -9.62 0.86
CA ALA A 78 1.32 -9.93 0.27
C ALA A 78 2.02 -11.09 1.00
N GLY A 79 1.97 -11.13 2.33
CA GLY A 79 2.51 -12.22 3.12
C GLY A 79 1.72 -13.54 2.97
N SER A 80 0.44 -13.47 2.62
CA SER A 80 -0.38 -14.63 2.26
C SER A 80 0.02 -15.17 0.88
N VAL A 81 0.16 -14.30 -0.12
CA VAL A 81 0.61 -14.65 -1.47
C VAL A 81 1.98 -15.34 -1.45
N GLU A 82 2.94 -14.81 -0.69
CA GLU A 82 4.25 -15.43 -0.55
C GLU A 82 4.19 -16.85 0.03
N LYS A 83 3.32 -17.08 1.03
CA LYS A 83 3.11 -18.42 1.60
C LYS A 83 2.49 -19.37 0.59
N ASP A 84 1.56 -18.88 -0.22
CA ASP A 84 0.88 -19.68 -1.23
C ASP A 84 1.82 -20.08 -2.37
N ILE A 85 2.71 -19.16 -2.78
CA ILE A 85 3.75 -19.41 -3.77
C ILE A 85 4.83 -20.35 -3.23
N GLN A 86 5.19 -20.29 -1.94
CA GLN A 86 6.15 -21.22 -1.32
C GLN A 86 5.71 -22.68 -1.40
N VAL A 87 4.42 -22.96 -1.55
CA VAL A 87 3.90 -24.32 -1.78
C VAL A 87 4.31 -24.86 -3.17
N LEU A 88 4.63 -23.96 -4.13
CA LEU A 88 5.11 -24.30 -5.47
C LEU A 88 6.63 -24.60 -5.48
N ASP A 89 7.14 -25.29 -4.47
CA ASP A 89 8.56 -25.63 -4.34
C ASP A 89 8.97 -26.62 -5.45
N PRO A 90 10.06 -26.34 -6.19
CA PRO A 90 10.58 -27.23 -7.22
C PRO A 90 10.87 -28.67 -6.76
N ARG A 91 11.07 -28.88 -5.46
CA ARG A 91 11.26 -30.21 -4.87
C ARG A 91 10.02 -31.10 -4.94
N PHE A 92 8.83 -30.52 -5.07
CA PHE A 92 7.56 -31.23 -5.19
C PHE A 92 7.15 -31.51 -6.63
N LEU A 93 7.96 -31.14 -7.63
CA LEU A 93 7.69 -31.39 -9.05
C LEU A 93 7.52 -32.87 -9.39
N GLU A 94 8.04 -33.78 -8.53
CA GLU A 94 7.92 -35.24 -8.67
C GLU A 94 6.82 -35.84 -7.78
N SER A 95 6.15 -35.03 -6.98
CA SER A 95 5.07 -35.48 -6.11
C SER A 95 3.74 -35.52 -6.85
N PRO A 96 2.93 -36.58 -6.73
CA PRO A 96 1.59 -36.63 -7.31
C PRO A 96 0.63 -35.54 -6.74
N ALA A 97 1.03 -34.86 -5.68
CA ALA A 97 0.25 -33.77 -5.07
C ALA A 97 0.36 -32.43 -5.83
N PHE A 98 1.29 -32.30 -6.80
CA PHE A 98 1.51 -31.03 -7.51
C PHE A 98 0.24 -30.46 -8.16
N ALA A 99 -0.56 -31.32 -8.79
CA ALA A 99 -1.78 -30.92 -9.49
C ALA A 99 -2.81 -30.31 -8.53
N VAL A 100 -2.90 -30.83 -7.31
CA VAL A 100 -3.79 -30.29 -6.27
C VAL A 100 -3.27 -28.95 -5.76
N GLN A 101 -1.95 -28.82 -5.57
CA GLN A 101 -1.32 -27.58 -5.10
C GLN A 101 -1.48 -26.47 -6.12
N CYS A 102 -1.15 -26.70 -7.40
CA CYS A 102 -1.33 -25.73 -8.48
C CYS A 102 -2.79 -25.30 -8.61
N LYS A 103 -3.74 -26.24 -8.50
CA LYS A 103 -5.16 -25.92 -8.53
C LYS A 103 -5.57 -25.02 -7.35
N ASN A 104 -5.08 -25.28 -6.15
CA ASN A 104 -5.38 -24.47 -4.98
C ASN A 104 -4.85 -23.05 -5.11
N VAL A 105 -3.63 -22.89 -5.65
CA VAL A 105 -3.05 -21.56 -5.92
C VAL A 105 -3.86 -20.83 -7.02
N ALA A 106 -4.24 -21.53 -8.09
CA ALA A 106 -5.09 -20.94 -9.14
C ALA A 106 -6.48 -20.50 -8.62
N VAL A 107 -7.07 -21.23 -7.68
CA VAL A 107 -8.32 -20.82 -7.03
C VAL A 107 -8.15 -19.53 -6.23
N LYS A 108 -7.04 -19.39 -5.50
CA LYS A 108 -6.74 -18.15 -4.75
C LYS A 108 -6.53 -16.95 -5.68
N MET A 109 -5.80 -17.16 -6.77
CA MET A 109 -5.66 -16.15 -7.83
C MET A 109 -7.03 -15.73 -8.38
N ALA A 110 -7.91 -16.68 -8.65
CA ALA A 110 -9.28 -16.41 -9.11
C ALA A 110 -10.10 -15.60 -8.10
N ASP A 111 -9.95 -15.88 -6.81
CA ASP A 111 -10.63 -15.14 -5.75
C ASP A 111 -10.17 -13.67 -5.73
N VAL A 112 -8.87 -13.42 -5.85
CA VAL A 112 -8.32 -12.05 -5.90
C VAL A 112 -8.78 -11.31 -7.15
N ALA A 113 -8.72 -11.94 -8.33
CA ALA A 113 -9.20 -11.35 -9.59
C ALA A 113 -10.71 -11.01 -9.52
N ARG A 114 -11.51 -11.90 -8.93
CA ARG A 114 -12.93 -11.66 -8.69
C ARG A 114 -13.16 -10.45 -7.78
N ASP A 115 -12.43 -10.38 -6.67
CA ASP A 115 -12.60 -9.31 -5.68
C ASP A 115 -12.17 -7.96 -6.27
N GLY A 116 -11.11 -7.93 -7.09
CA GLY A 116 -10.70 -6.76 -7.87
C GLY A 116 -11.78 -6.30 -8.86
N LEU A 117 -12.37 -7.25 -9.61
CA LEU A 117 -13.43 -6.94 -10.56
C LEU A 117 -14.69 -6.39 -9.86
N PHE A 118 -15.13 -6.98 -8.75
CA PHE A 118 -16.28 -6.46 -8.02
C PHE A 118 -16.01 -5.07 -7.44
N LEU A 119 -14.81 -4.84 -6.93
CA LEU A 119 -14.42 -3.53 -6.41
C LEU A 119 -14.39 -2.46 -7.51
N SER A 120 -13.93 -2.79 -8.72
CA SER A 120 -13.96 -1.88 -9.87
C SER A 120 -15.38 -1.57 -10.33
N MET A 121 -16.30 -2.53 -10.26
CA MET A 121 -17.71 -2.29 -10.55
C MET A 121 -18.36 -1.34 -9.52
N GLU A 122 -17.99 -1.42 -8.25
CA GLU A 122 -18.46 -0.44 -7.24
C GLU A 122 -17.97 0.98 -7.54
N LEU A 123 -16.78 1.14 -8.11
CA LEU A 123 -16.23 2.45 -8.50
C LEU A 123 -17.03 3.13 -9.62
N LEU A 124 -17.75 2.37 -10.45
CA LEU A 124 -18.67 2.94 -11.46
C LEU A 124 -19.89 3.65 -10.83
N GLU A 125 -20.31 3.22 -9.64
CA GLU A 125 -21.41 3.86 -8.92
C GLU A 125 -20.95 5.08 -8.14
N SER A 126 -19.79 4.99 -7.50
CA SER A 126 -19.19 6.04 -6.68
C SER A 126 -17.67 5.91 -6.68
N TYR A 127 -16.99 6.89 -7.28
CA TYR A 127 -15.53 6.92 -7.28
C TYR A 127 -14.97 7.14 -5.87
N ASP A 128 -13.99 6.33 -5.51
CA ASP A 128 -13.27 6.37 -4.25
C ASP A 128 -11.79 6.04 -4.53
N GLU A 129 -10.89 6.97 -4.19
CA GLU A 129 -9.45 6.85 -4.47
C GLU A 129 -8.83 5.63 -3.78
N ASP A 130 -9.20 5.36 -2.53
CA ASP A 130 -8.65 4.24 -1.76
C ASP A 130 -9.08 2.90 -2.38
N LYS A 131 -10.33 2.80 -2.85
CA LYS A 131 -10.80 1.62 -3.59
C LYS A 131 -10.08 1.47 -4.94
N ALA A 132 -9.83 2.57 -5.65
CA ALA A 132 -9.09 2.52 -6.92
C ALA A 132 -7.66 2.00 -6.73
N GLN A 133 -6.96 2.47 -5.68
CA GLN A 133 -5.64 1.94 -5.32
C GLN A 133 -5.68 0.46 -4.97
N ARG A 134 -6.74 -0.01 -4.30
CA ARG A 134 -6.90 -1.43 -3.99
C ARG A 134 -7.14 -2.30 -5.23
N VAL A 135 -7.83 -1.79 -6.25
CA VAL A 135 -7.97 -2.51 -7.53
C VAL A 135 -6.61 -2.72 -8.18
N LEU A 136 -5.75 -1.67 -8.22
CA LEU A 136 -4.38 -1.77 -8.72
C LEU A 136 -3.55 -2.78 -7.90
N HIS A 137 -3.70 -2.76 -6.57
CA HIS A 137 -3.00 -3.72 -5.71
C HIS A 137 -3.45 -5.18 -5.96
N TYR A 138 -4.73 -5.43 -6.23
CA TYR A 138 -5.21 -6.76 -6.59
C TYR A 138 -4.66 -7.24 -7.93
N GLU A 139 -4.50 -6.34 -8.90
CA GLU A 139 -3.86 -6.64 -10.17
C GLU A 139 -2.39 -7.04 -9.98
N ASP A 140 -1.60 -6.27 -9.21
CA ASP A 140 -0.22 -6.63 -8.84
C ASP A 140 -0.12 -8.03 -8.19
N ILE A 141 -1.11 -8.40 -7.37
CA ILE A 141 -1.17 -9.74 -6.74
C ILE A 141 -1.47 -10.82 -7.77
N VAL A 142 -2.42 -10.58 -8.67
CA VAL A 142 -2.82 -11.54 -9.72
C VAL A 142 -1.66 -11.77 -10.68
N ASP A 143 -0.94 -10.75 -11.09
CA ASP A 143 0.27 -10.83 -11.91
C ASP A 143 1.34 -11.68 -11.25
N LYS A 144 1.57 -11.47 -9.96
CA LYS A 144 2.53 -12.27 -9.20
C LYS A 144 2.14 -13.76 -9.15
N TYR A 145 0.85 -14.06 -9.01
CA TYR A 145 0.38 -15.45 -9.09
C TYR A 145 0.56 -16.03 -10.49
N GLU A 146 0.27 -15.26 -11.54
CA GLU A 146 0.42 -15.71 -12.94
C GLU A 146 1.87 -16.07 -13.23
N ASP A 147 2.81 -15.18 -12.95
CA ASP A 147 4.24 -15.35 -13.18
C ASP A 147 4.78 -16.62 -12.48
N GLU A 148 4.51 -16.74 -11.19
CA GLU A 148 5.08 -17.83 -10.37
C GLU A 148 4.42 -19.17 -10.68
N LEU A 149 3.09 -19.22 -10.79
CA LEU A 149 2.36 -20.44 -11.11
C LEU A 149 2.61 -20.85 -12.56
N GLY A 150 2.64 -19.90 -13.50
CA GLY A 150 2.95 -20.14 -14.90
C GLY A 150 4.35 -20.71 -15.08
N THR A 151 5.35 -20.11 -14.44
CA THR A 151 6.72 -20.61 -14.44
C THR A 151 6.81 -22.04 -13.88
N TYR A 152 6.08 -22.32 -12.81
CA TYR A 152 6.05 -23.66 -12.21
C TYR A 152 5.37 -24.68 -13.13
N LEU A 153 4.23 -24.35 -13.72
CA LEU A 153 3.49 -25.21 -14.66
C LEU A 153 4.30 -25.51 -15.94
N VAL A 154 5.05 -24.52 -16.46
CA VAL A 154 5.94 -24.73 -17.62
C VAL A 154 7.07 -25.72 -17.27
N LYS A 155 7.67 -25.63 -16.08
CA LYS A 155 8.66 -26.58 -15.61
C LYS A 155 8.08 -27.99 -15.46
N LEU A 156 6.83 -28.11 -15.01
CA LEU A 156 6.11 -29.38 -14.94
C LEU A 156 5.86 -29.98 -16.32
N ASN A 157 5.47 -29.17 -17.30
CA ASN A 157 5.17 -29.64 -18.66
C ASN A 157 6.41 -30.24 -19.37
N GLY A 158 7.62 -29.95 -18.91
CA GLY A 158 8.89 -30.54 -19.36
C GLY A 158 9.23 -31.92 -18.73
N LYS A 159 8.37 -32.45 -17.83
CA LYS A 159 8.55 -33.73 -17.16
C LYS A 159 7.70 -34.81 -17.78
N ASP A 160 8.00 -36.07 -17.48
CA ASP A 160 7.20 -37.25 -17.89
C ASP A 160 5.90 -37.29 -17.08
N LEU A 161 4.91 -36.53 -17.51
CA LEU A 161 3.58 -36.47 -16.87
C LEU A 161 2.66 -37.57 -17.40
N THR A 162 1.73 -38.02 -16.54
CA THR A 162 0.62 -38.83 -17.05
C THR A 162 -0.26 -37.99 -17.99
N LYS A 163 -1.00 -38.65 -18.88
CA LYS A 163 -1.91 -37.95 -19.81
C LYS A 163 -2.91 -37.03 -19.07
N LYS A 164 -3.39 -37.47 -17.91
CA LYS A 164 -4.32 -36.71 -17.07
C LYS A 164 -3.65 -35.48 -16.48
N ASP A 165 -2.43 -35.62 -15.99
CA ASP A 165 -1.69 -34.52 -15.38
C ASP A 165 -1.28 -33.50 -16.44
N SER A 166 -0.85 -33.92 -17.62
CA SER A 166 -0.56 -33.03 -18.76
C SER A 166 -1.80 -32.22 -19.19
N GLN A 167 -2.97 -32.86 -19.21
CA GLN A 167 -4.23 -32.13 -19.45
C GLN A 167 -4.54 -31.10 -18.36
N THR A 168 -4.30 -31.45 -17.11
CA THR A 168 -4.51 -30.54 -15.98
C THR A 168 -3.55 -29.33 -16.06
N VAL A 169 -2.27 -29.56 -16.34
CA VAL A 169 -1.27 -28.49 -16.52
C VAL A 169 -1.66 -27.56 -17.67
N SER A 170 -2.04 -28.13 -18.83
CA SER A 170 -2.46 -27.34 -19.98
C SER A 170 -3.72 -26.50 -19.67
N MET A 171 -4.69 -27.09 -18.97
CA MET A 171 -5.90 -26.36 -18.54
C MET A 171 -5.54 -25.21 -17.60
N LEU A 172 -4.69 -25.45 -16.60
CA LEU A 172 -4.31 -24.41 -15.65
C LEU A 172 -3.56 -23.27 -16.32
N LEU A 173 -2.65 -23.55 -17.27
CA LEU A 173 -1.94 -22.52 -18.04
C LEU A 173 -2.90 -21.59 -18.80
N HIS A 174 -4.01 -22.10 -19.31
CA HIS A 174 -5.02 -21.26 -19.96
C HIS A 174 -5.82 -20.45 -18.94
N VAL A 175 -6.22 -21.10 -17.84
CA VAL A 175 -7.10 -20.49 -16.84
C VAL A 175 -6.42 -19.34 -16.08
N ILE A 176 -5.10 -19.48 -15.77
CA ILE A 176 -4.38 -18.37 -15.10
C ILE A 176 -4.27 -17.14 -16.00
N GLY A 177 -4.02 -17.32 -17.30
CA GLY A 177 -4.03 -16.20 -18.24
C GLY A 177 -5.42 -15.57 -18.45
N ASP A 178 -6.51 -16.33 -18.24
CA ASP A 178 -7.86 -15.76 -18.25
C ASP A 178 -8.14 -14.94 -16.98
N PHE A 179 -7.62 -15.36 -15.81
CA PHE A 179 -7.73 -14.59 -14.55
C PHE A 179 -6.93 -13.30 -14.58
N GLU A 180 -5.71 -13.31 -15.14
CA GLU A 180 -4.91 -12.13 -15.39
C GLU A 180 -5.68 -11.13 -16.25
N ARG A 181 -6.25 -11.56 -17.39
CA ARG A 181 -7.07 -10.68 -18.24
C ARG A 181 -8.27 -10.08 -17.53
N ILE A 182 -8.93 -10.85 -16.64
CA ILE A 182 -10.04 -10.33 -15.83
C ILE A 182 -9.55 -9.21 -14.92
N SER A 183 -8.38 -9.38 -14.29
CA SER A 183 -7.77 -8.39 -13.43
C SER A 183 -7.34 -7.14 -14.21
N ASP A 184 -6.69 -7.30 -15.36
CA ASP A 184 -6.35 -6.21 -16.28
C ASP A 184 -7.58 -5.39 -16.69
N HIS A 185 -8.68 -6.07 -17.01
CA HIS A 185 -9.93 -5.39 -17.35
C HIS A 185 -10.53 -4.65 -16.16
N ALA A 186 -10.40 -5.18 -14.95
CA ALA A 186 -10.87 -4.50 -13.74
C ALA A 186 -10.16 -3.15 -13.51
N VAL A 187 -8.87 -3.06 -13.82
CA VAL A 187 -8.10 -1.80 -13.73
C VAL A 187 -8.54 -0.80 -14.82
N ASN A 188 -9.04 -1.27 -15.96
CA ASN A 188 -9.45 -0.44 -17.08
C ASN A 188 -10.92 0.00 -17.05
N ILE A 189 -11.69 -0.40 -16.04
CA ILE A 189 -13.06 0.05 -15.78
C ILE A 189 -13.07 1.38 -15.04
#